data_98a960aa7b4b92d79b154af75e65019c
#
_entry.id   98a960aa7b4b92d79b154af75e65019c
#
_cell.length_a   1.000
_cell.length_b   1.000
_cell.length_c   1.000
_cell.angle_alpha   90.00
_cell.angle_beta   90.00
_cell.angle_gamma   90.00
#
_symmetry.space_group_name_H-M   'P 1'
#
loop_
_entity.id
_entity.type
_entity.pdbx_description
1 polymer ?
#
loop_
_entity_poly.entity_id
_entity_poly.type
_entity_poly.pdbx_seq_one_letter_code
_entity_poly.pdbx_strand_id
1 'polypeptide(L)'
;MDKYTMIRKLEGHHHDVVACDFSPDGALLATASYDTRVYVWDPHNGDILMEFGHLFPPPTPIFAGGANDRWVRAVSFSHDGLHVASLADDKMVRFWRLEEDCPVQVAPLNNGLCCAFSTDGSVLAAGTHDGSVYFWATPRQVPSLQHLCRMAIRRVMPTQEVQKLPVPSKVLEFLSYRV
;
A
#
# COMPACT_ATOMS: atom_id res chain seq x y z
N MET A 1 -1.12 -31.34 -13.01
CA MET A 1 -0.57 -30.40 -12.01
C MET A 1 -0.08 -29.19 -12.76
N ASP A 2 -0.74 -28.07 -12.62
CA ASP A 2 -0.32 -26.82 -13.24
C ASP A 2 0.99 -26.38 -12.58
N LYS A 3 2.02 -26.13 -13.39
CA LYS A 3 3.29 -25.63 -12.89
C LYS A 3 3.11 -24.19 -12.43
N TYR A 4 3.39 -23.92 -11.16
CA TYR A 4 3.54 -22.54 -10.69
C TYR A 4 4.69 -21.88 -11.45
N THR A 5 4.39 -20.83 -12.21
CA THR A 5 5.40 -20.07 -12.95
C THR A 5 5.52 -18.68 -12.34
N MET A 6 6.74 -18.22 -12.14
CA MET A 6 7.00 -16.84 -11.73
C MET A 6 6.60 -15.90 -12.87
N ILE A 7 5.65 -15.01 -12.62
CA ILE A 7 5.17 -14.05 -13.63
C ILE A 7 6.12 -12.87 -13.74
N ARG A 8 6.56 -12.32 -12.60
CA ARG A 8 7.39 -11.11 -12.55
C ARG A 8 8.15 -11.01 -11.23
N LYS A 9 9.31 -10.38 -11.27
CA LYS A 9 10.07 -9.90 -10.12
C LYS A 9 9.97 -8.36 -10.09
N LEU A 10 9.65 -7.77 -8.94
CA LEU A 10 9.66 -6.34 -8.71
C LEU A 10 10.96 -5.97 -7.98
N GLU A 11 11.67 -4.98 -8.49
CA GLU A 11 12.93 -4.51 -7.91
C GLU A 11 12.85 -3.01 -7.63
N GLY A 12 13.26 -2.58 -6.43
CA GLY A 12 13.22 -1.17 -6.02
C GLY A 12 13.48 -0.98 -4.54
N HIS A 13 13.03 -1.89 -3.67
CA HIS A 13 13.36 -1.84 -2.26
C HIS A 13 14.86 -2.07 -2.02
N HIS A 14 15.40 -1.39 -1.01
CA HIS A 14 16.83 -1.45 -0.66
C HIS A 14 17.11 -2.36 0.55
N HIS A 15 16.07 -3.00 1.10
CA HIS A 15 16.17 -3.94 2.22
C HIS A 15 15.06 -4.99 2.12
N ASP A 16 14.94 -5.87 3.12
CA ASP A 16 13.98 -6.95 3.17
C ASP A 16 12.54 -6.44 3.02
N VAL A 17 11.78 -7.05 2.13
CA VAL A 17 10.35 -6.84 1.98
C VAL A 17 9.64 -7.86 2.87
N VAL A 18 8.87 -7.37 3.84
CA VAL A 18 8.31 -8.20 4.91
C VAL A 18 6.80 -8.36 4.85
N ALA A 19 6.13 -7.49 4.13
CA ALA A 19 4.68 -7.58 3.93
C ALA A 19 4.29 -7.03 2.56
N CYS A 20 3.21 -7.58 2.02
CA CYS A 20 2.58 -7.08 0.81
C CYS A 20 1.07 -7.32 0.87
N ASP A 21 0.32 -6.45 0.19
CA ASP A 21 -1.13 -6.57 0.07
C ASP A 21 -1.61 -5.97 -1.26
N PHE A 22 -2.59 -6.62 -1.90
CA PHE A 22 -3.18 -6.15 -3.13
C PHE A 22 -4.34 -5.19 -2.86
N SER A 23 -4.49 -4.20 -3.73
CA SER A 23 -5.72 -3.40 -3.76
C SER A 23 -6.94 -4.28 -4.07
N PRO A 24 -8.16 -3.88 -3.64
CA PRO A 24 -9.38 -4.68 -3.83
C PRO A 24 -9.75 -4.95 -5.29
N ASP A 25 -9.27 -4.13 -6.21
CA ASP A 25 -9.43 -4.32 -7.66
C ASP A 25 -8.29 -5.13 -8.30
N GLY A 26 -7.26 -5.49 -7.52
CA GLY A 26 -6.07 -6.22 -7.99
C GLY A 26 -5.13 -5.39 -8.88
N ALA A 27 -5.39 -4.10 -9.05
CA ALA A 27 -4.63 -3.23 -9.94
C ALA A 27 -3.32 -2.71 -9.33
N LEU A 28 -3.23 -2.69 -8.01
CA LEU A 28 -2.10 -2.19 -7.25
C LEU A 28 -1.59 -3.25 -6.27
N LEU A 29 -0.30 -3.18 -5.95
CA LEU A 29 0.34 -3.96 -4.89
C LEU A 29 1.07 -3.00 -3.97
N ALA A 30 0.75 -3.01 -2.68
CA ALA A 30 1.55 -2.32 -1.66
C ALA A 30 2.57 -3.28 -1.05
N THR A 31 3.78 -2.78 -0.80
CA THR A 31 4.85 -3.55 -0.14
C THR A 31 5.46 -2.74 0.99
N ALA A 32 5.77 -3.39 2.09
CA ALA A 32 6.42 -2.81 3.26
C ALA A 32 7.82 -3.39 3.43
N SER A 33 8.80 -2.54 3.73
CA SER A 33 10.19 -2.95 3.83
C SER A 33 10.91 -2.35 5.04
N TYR A 34 11.99 -3.03 5.43
CA TYR A 34 12.95 -2.53 6.42
C TYR A 34 13.79 -1.34 5.92
N ASP A 35 13.67 -0.98 4.65
CA ASP A 35 14.20 0.27 4.11
C ASP A 35 13.41 1.52 4.53
N THR A 36 12.40 1.36 5.43
CA THR A 36 11.53 2.40 5.97
C THR A 36 10.45 2.91 5.02
N ARG A 37 10.23 2.21 3.92
CA ARG A 37 9.32 2.66 2.86
C ARG A 37 8.17 1.69 2.65
N VAL A 38 7.08 2.24 2.16
CA VAL A 38 5.99 1.52 1.52
C VAL A 38 5.97 1.95 0.06
N TYR A 39 6.10 0.99 -0.85
CA TYR A 39 5.89 1.23 -2.27
C TYR A 39 4.53 0.72 -2.70
N VAL A 40 3.87 1.48 -3.57
CA VAL A 40 2.69 1.03 -4.30
C VAL A 40 3.08 0.83 -5.76
N TRP A 41 2.91 -0.38 -6.24
CA TRP A 41 3.33 -0.83 -7.56
C TRP A 41 2.14 -1.04 -8.48
N ASP A 42 2.39 -0.89 -9.78
CA ASP A 42 1.59 -1.55 -10.81
C ASP A 42 2.16 -2.97 -11.04
N PRO A 43 1.51 -4.03 -10.56
CA PRO A 43 2.05 -5.39 -10.69
C PRO A 43 2.11 -5.88 -12.14
N HIS A 44 1.36 -5.27 -13.05
CA HIS A 44 1.31 -5.65 -14.46
C HIS A 44 2.52 -5.13 -15.25
N ASN A 45 2.96 -3.90 -14.93
CA ASN A 45 4.11 -3.27 -15.60
C ASN A 45 5.39 -3.38 -14.77
N GLY A 46 5.27 -3.43 -13.45
CA GLY A 46 6.38 -3.42 -12.51
C GLY A 46 6.83 -2.02 -12.10
N ASP A 47 6.06 -1.00 -12.45
CA ASP A 47 6.36 0.39 -12.14
C ASP A 47 6.01 0.70 -10.68
N ILE A 48 6.85 1.50 -10.01
CA ILE A 48 6.50 2.13 -8.74
C ILE A 48 5.62 3.34 -9.05
N LEU A 49 4.39 3.36 -8.52
CA LEU A 49 3.45 4.45 -8.73
C LEU A 49 3.49 5.47 -7.59
N MET A 50 3.68 5.00 -6.35
CA MET A 50 3.72 5.84 -5.16
C MET A 50 4.74 5.32 -4.16
N GLU A 51 5.30 6.24 -3.39
CA GLU A 51 6.25 5.97 -2.33
C GLU A 51 5.82 6.70 -1.07
N PHE A 52 5.57 5.95 0.01
CA PHE A 52 5.27 6.50 1.32
C PHE A 52 6.46 6.25 2.25
N GLY A 53 7.04 7.34 2.76
CA GLY A 53 8.18 7.29 3.68
C GLY A 53 7.74 7.48 5.13
N HIS A 54 8.15 6.59 6.03
CA HIS A 54 8.03 6.82 7.47
C HIS A 54 9.05 7.85 7.97
N LEU A 55 10.01 8.21 7.12
CA LEU A 55 11.01 9.25 7.35
C LEU A 55 11.06 10.23 6.20
N PHE A 56 10.99 11.51 6.52
CA PHE A 56 11.29 12.57 5.57
C PHE A 56 12.32 13.54 6.19
N PRO A 57 13.45 13.79 5.53
CA PRO A 57 13.98 13.18 4.31
C PRO A 57 14.43 11.73 4.51
N PRO A 58 14.49 10.91 3.43
CA PRO A 58 14.96 9.53 3.52
C PRO A 58 16.39 9.52 4.06
N PRO A 59 16.70 8.64 5.04
CA PRO A 59 18.06 8.53 5.54
C PRO A 59 19.00 8.08 4.43
N THR A 60 20.09 8.78 4.26
CA THR A 60 21.21 8.34 3.40
C THR A 60 21.92 7.16 4.06
N PRO A 61 22.56 6.30 3.28
CA PRO A 61 22.26 4.87 3.15
C PRO A 61 22.04 4.19 4.49
N ILE A 62 21.03 3.35 4.56
CA ILE A 62 20.70 2.55 5.74
C ILE A 62 21.76 1.45 5.86
N PHE A 63 22.74 1.64 6.71
CA PHE A 63 23.61 0.56 7.13
C PHE A 63 22.83 -0.41 8.02
N ALA A 64 22.81 -1.68 7.64
CA ALA A 64 22.36 -2.76 8.50
C ALA A 64 23.12 -2.68 9.84
N GLY A 65 22.46 -2.25 10.91
CA GLY A 65 23.06 -2.12 12.24
C GLY A 65 22.72 -0.86 13.02
N GLY A 66 22.06 0.13 12.40
CA GLY A 66 21.48 1.28 13.12
C GLY A 66 20.11 0.95 13.68
N ALA A 67 19.73 1.60 14.79
CA ALA A 67 18.51 1.35 15.55
C ALA A 67 17.30 0.99 14.70
N ASN A 68 16.67 -0.16 15.02
CA ASN A 68 15.54 -0.77 14.33
C ASN A 68 14.23 0.04 14.41
N ASP A 69 14.30 1.29 14.81
CA ASP A 69 13.18 2.09 15.27
C ASP A 69 12.22 2.53 14.15
N ARG A 70 12.45 2.10 12.89
CA ARG A 70 11.74 2.68 11.76
C ARG A 70 11.43 1.71 10.62
N TRP A 71 11.70 0.43 10.81
CA TRP A 71 11.35 -0.62 9.85
C TRP A 71 9.84 -0.71 9.68
N VAL A 72 9.36 -0.69 8.46
CA VAL A 72 7.95 -0.93 8.19
C VAL A 72 7.70 -2.44 8.24
N ARG A 73 6.81 -2.86 9.13
CA ARG A 73 6.52 -4.25 9.44
C ARG A 73 5.33 -4.81 8.70
N ALA A 74 4.34 -3.97 8.46
CA ALA A 74 3.10 -4.41 7.84
C ALA A 74 2.49 -3.32 6.99
N VAL A 75 1.72 -3.74 6.00
CA VAL A 75 0.94 -2.90 5.11
C VAL A 75 -0.38 -3.60 4.82
N SER A 76 -1.46 -2.86 4.68
CA SER A 76 -2.74 -3.38 4.24
C SER A 76 -3.53 -2.32 3.46
N PHE A 77 -4.24 -2.74 2.40
CA PHE A 77 -5.16 -1.90 1.64
C PHE A 77 -6.53 -1.87 2.30
N SER A 78 -7.15 -0.70 2.31
CA SER A 78 -8.56 -0.58 2.67
C SER A 78 -9.46 -1.16 1.57
N HIS A 79 -10.63 -1.62 1.96
CA HIS A 79 -11.59 -2.24 1.02
C HIS A 79 -12.15 -1.26 -0.02
N ASP A 80 -12.15 0.04 0.28
CA ASP A 80 -12.53 1.10 -0.67
C ASP A 80 -11.45 1.39 -1.72
N GLY A 81 -10.23 0.84 -1.54
CA GLY A 81 -9.10 1.07 -2.44
C GLY A 81 -8.56 2.50 -2.42
N LEU A 82 -8.95 3.32 -1.43
CA LEU A 82 -8.51 4.71 -1.30
C LEU A 82 -7.35 4.87 -0.33
N HIS A 83 -7.23 3.96 0.64
CA HIS A 83 -6.27 4.08 1.72
C HIS A 83 -5.36 2.86 1.82
N VAL A 84 -4.17 3.11 2.33
CA VAL A 84 -3.21 2.10 2.76
C VAL A 84 -2.89 2.37 4.23
N ALA A 85 -2.89 1.32 5.06
CA ALA A 85 -2.37 1.40 6.41
C ALA A 85 -0.98 0.80 6.46
N SER A 86 -0.07 1.38 7.24
CA SER A 86 1.26 0.83 7.50
C SER A 86 1.63 0.90 8.98
N LEU A 87 2.35 -0.11 9.43
CA LEU A 87 2.91 -0.20 10.78
C LEU A 87 4.43 -0.15 10.70
N ALA A 88 5.06 0.61 11.60
CA ALA A 88 6.51 0.63 11.71
C ALA A 88 6.99 0.54 13.16
N ASP A 89 8.27 0.22 13.33
CA ASP A 89 8.92 0.13 14.65
C ASP A 89 9.06 1.48 15.34
N ASP A 90 8.71 2.57 14.67
CA ASP A 90 8.61 3.91 15.25
C ASP A 90 7.40 4.11 16.18
N LYS A 91 6.71 3.01 16.46
CA LYS A 91 5.55 2.96 17.36
C LYS A 91 4.33 3.70 16.84
N MET A 92 4.17 3.78 15.54
CA MET A 92 3.07 4.46 14.89
C MET A 92 2.39 3.57 13.84
N VAL A 93 1.06 3.71 13.78
CA VAL A 93 0.22 3.32 12.65
C VAL A 93 -0.01 4.54 11.80
N ARG A 94 0.14 4.41 10.48
CA ARG A 94 -0.16 5.49 9.54
C ARG A 94 -1.22 5.04 8.56
N PHE A 95 -2.16 5.95 8.29
CA PHE A 95 -3.14 5.81 7.23
C PHE A 95 -2.77 6.78 6.11
N TRP A 96 -2.49 6.23 4.95
CA TRP A 96 -2.12 6.97 3.75
C TRP A 96 -3.28 7.00 2.78
N ARG A 97 -3.47 8.10 2.10
CA ARG A 97 -4.36 8.18 0.95
C ARG A 97 -3.52 8.10 -0.31
N LEU A 98 -3.99 7.32 -1.30
CA LEU A 98 -3.22 7.09 -2.54
C LEU A 98 -2.93 8.37 -3.34
N GLU A 99 -3.68 9.44 -3.12
CA GLU A 99 -3.54 10.71 -3.83
C GLU A 99 -2.75 11.76 -3.01
N GLU A 100 -2.20 11.39 -1.85
CA GLU A 100 -1.55 12.33 -0.93
C GLU A 100 -0.17 11.81 -0.47
N ASP A 101 0.81 12.72 -0.41
CA ASP A 101 2.18 12.38 0.01
C ASP A 101 2.35 12.28 1.53
N CYS A 102 1.36 12.75 2.30
CA CYS A 102 1.39 12.77 3.75
C CYS A 102 0.32 11.84 4.32
N PRO A 103 0.56 11.21 5.49
CA PRO A 103 -0.46 10.38 6.12
C PRO A 103 -1.64 11.25 6.56
N VAL A 104 -2.86 10.81 6.22
CA VAL A 104 -4.10 11.50 6.62
C VAL A 104 -4.41 11.31 8.11
N GLN A 105 -3.90 10.25 8.70
CA GLN A 105 -4.03 9.97 10.14
C GLN A 105 -2.82 9.19 10.63
N VAL A 106 -2.42 9.48 11.87
CA VAL A 106 -1.36 8.77 12.59
C VAL A 106 -1.86 8.43 13.99
N ALA A 107 -1.64 7.19 14.42
CA ALA A 107 -2.01 6.73 15.77
C ALA A 107 -0.85 5.98 16.43
N PRO A 108 -0.70 6.06 17.76
CA PRO A 108 0.35 5.34 18.48
C PRO A 108 0.04 3.83 18.53
N LEU A 109 1.05 3.00 18.27
CA LEU A 109 1.01 1.55 18.44
C LEU A 109 2.40 1.02 18.79
N ASN A 110 2.57 0.53 20.00
CA ASN A 110 3.83 -0.09 20.41
C ASN A 110 3.95 -1.51 19.84
N ASN A 111 5.12 -1.84 19.31
CA ASN A 111 5.49 -3.20 18.89
C ASN A 111 4.48 -3.86 17.94
N GLY A 112 3.96 -3.10 16.97
CA GLY A 112 3.07 -3.62 15.93
C GLY A 112 3.78 -4.61 15.00
N LEU A 113 3.13 -5.74 14.68
CA LEU A 113 3.68 -6.80 13.84
C LEU A 113 2.91 -6.97 12.54
N CYS A 114 1.61 -6.92 12.61
CA CYS A 114 0.72 -7.17 11.46
C CYS A 114 -0.51 -6.28 11.53
N CYS A 115 -1.10 -6.03 10.38
CA CYS A 115 -2.38 -5.35 10.31
C CYS A 115 -3.25 -5.91 9.18
N ALA A 116 -4.55 -5.71 9.32
CA ALA A 116 -5.53 -6.04 8.30
C ALA A 116 -6.75 -5.13 8.44
N PHE A 117 -7.29 -4.70 7.31
CA PHE A 117 -8.60 -4.03 7.29
C PHE A 117 -9.73 -5.04 7.36
N SER A 118 -10.82 -4.64 8.01
CA SER A 118 -12.09 -5.36 7.91
C SER A 118 -12.62 -5.36 6.47
N THR A 119 -13.45 -6.35 6.15
CA THR A 119 -14.01 -6.50 4.80
C THR A 119 -14.86 -5.33 4.33
N ASP A 120 -15.44 -4.57 5.28
CA ASP A 120 -16.19 -3.35 5.01
C ASP A 120 -15.32 -2.07 5.05
N GLY A 121 -14.01 -2.23 5.30
CA GLY A 121 -13.04 -1.13 5.39
C GLY A 121 -13.24 -0.20 6.60
N SER A 122 -14.14 -0.51 7.55
CA SER A 122 -14.49 0.38 8.64
C SER A 122 -13.52 0.35 9.82
N VAL A 123 -12.75 -0.72 9.93
CA VAL A 123 -11.85 -0.98 11.05
C VAL A 123 -10.50 -1.49 10.54
N LEU A 124 -9.42 -0.99 11.12
CA LEU A 124 -8.10 -1.59 11.02
C LEU A 124 -7.83 -2.37 12.32
N ALA A 125 -7.51 -3.65 12.20
CA ALA A 125 -6.97 -4.46 13.28
C ALA A 125 -5.45 -4.53 13.17
N ALA A 126 -4.73 -4.44 14.28
CA ALA A 126 -3.30 -4.66 14.31
C ALA A 126 -2.89 -5.52 15.51
N GLY A 127 -2.09 -6.52 15.24
CA GLY A 127 -1.49 -7.41 16.24
C GLY A 127 -0.14 -6.87 16.71
N THR A 128 0.16 -7.09 17.97
CA THR A 128 1.39 -6.63 18.61
C THR A 128 2.19 -7.78 19.23
N HIS A 129 3.44 -7.52 19.53
CA HIS A 129 4.39 -8.50 20.08
C HIS A 129 4.03 -9.02 21.49
N ASP A 130 3.22 -8.28 22.24
CA ASP A 130 2.72 -8.64 23.57
C ASP A 130 1.47 -9.53 23.55
N GLY A 131 1.02 -9.94 22.35
CA GLY A 131 -0.15 -10.80 22.17
C GLY A 131 -1.48 -10.03 22.15
N SER A 132 -1.45 -8.70 22.12
CA SER A 132 -2.65 -7.86 22.06
C SER A 132 -3.07 -7.58 20.60
N VAL A 133 -4.37 -7.31 20.42
CA VAL A 133 -4.91 -6.83 19.15
C VAL A 133 -5.61 -5.50 19.37
N TYR A 134 -5.20 -4.51 18.62
CA TYR A 134 -5.78 -3.16 18.67
C TYR A 134 -6.67 -2.90 17.46
N PHE A 135 -7.71 -2.10 17.67
CA PHE A 135 -8.65 -1.74 16.62
C PHE A 135 -8.77 -0.22 16.50
N TRP A 136 -8.72 0.28 15.26
CA TRP A 136 -8.97 1.68 14.94
C TRP A 136 -10.11 1.82 13.97
N ALA A 137 -11.00 2.78 14.22
CA ALA A 137 -11.92 3.24 13.19
C ALA A 137 -11.12 3.92 12.07
N THR A 138 -11.37 3.53 10.84
CA THR A 138 -10.67 4.08 9.69
C THR A 138 -11.29 5.40 9.25
N PRO A 139 -10.52 6.30 8.62
CA PRO A 139 -11.07 7.48 7.99
C PRO A 139 -12.13 7.07 6.97
N ARG A 140 -13.39 7.42 7.19
CA ARG A 140 -14.47 7.11 6.26
C ARG A 140 -14.58 8.22 5.23
N GLN A 141 -14.40 7.86 3.97
CA GLN A 141 -14.75 8.72 2.84
C GLN A 141 -15.72 7.96 1.94
N VAL A 142 -16.68 8.69 1.41
CA VAL A 142 -17.54 8.13 0.36
C VAL A 142 -16.76 8.19 -0.95
N PRO A 143 -16.44 7.04 -1.56
CA PRO A 143 -15.71 7.02 -2.81
C PRO A 143 -16.47 7.79 -3.89
N SER A 144 -15.76 8.56 -4.70
CA SER A 144 -16.38 9.23 -5.85
C SER A 144 -16.85 8.19 -6.87
N LEU A 145 -17.88 8.55 -7.66
CA LEU A 145 -18.35 7.67 -8.74
C LEU A 145 -17.21 7.35 -9.72
N GLN A 146 -16.33 8.31 -9.98
CA GLN A 146 -15.16 8.11 -10.83
C GLN A 146 -14.25 7.01 -10.26
N HIS A 147 -13.97 7.04 -8.95
CA HIS A 147 -13.15 6.01 -8.30
C HIS A 147 -13.83 4.63 -8.36
N LEU A 148 -15.13 4.54 -8.09
CA LEU A 148 -15.87 3.28 -8.19
C LEU A 148 -15.85 2.72 -9.63
N CYS A 149 -15.99 3.58 -10.64
CA CYS A 149 -15.85 3.19 -12.04
C CYS A 149 -14.42 2.70 -12.35
N ARG A 150 -13.39 3.40 -11.85
CA ARG A 150 -11.99 2.97 -11.98
C ARG A 150 -11.80 1.57 -11.43
N MET A 151 -12.21 1.33 -10.19
CA MET A 151 -12.09 0.03 -9.55
C MET A 151 -12.83 -1.08 -10.33
N ALA A 152 -14.05 -0.80 -10.81
CA ALA A 152 -14.82 -1.76 -11.60
C ALA A 152 -14.11 -2.14 -12.91
N ILE A 153 -13.56 -1.16 -13.63
CA ILE A 153 -12.79 -1.37 -14.86
C ILE A 153 -11.50 -2.13 -14.55
N ARG A 154 -10.75 -1.71 -13.54
CA ARG A 154 -9.44 -2.29 -13.20
C ARG A 154 -9.54 -3.73 -12.70
N ARG A 155 -10.66 -4.11 -12.08
CA ARG A 155 -10.91 -5.51 -11.67
C ARG A 155 -10.92 -6.48 -12.86
N VAL A 156 -11.26 -6.03 -14.06
CA VAL A 156 -11.39 -6.87 -15.26
C VAL A 156 -10.35 -6.58 -16.34
N MET A 157 -9.67 -5.43 -16.27
CA MET A 157 -8.73 -4.98 -17.29
C MET A 157 -7.34 -4.69 -16.70
N PRO A 158 -6.29 -5.41 -17.12
CA PRO A 158 -4.91 -5.10 -16.77
C PRO A 158 -4.46 -3.78 -17.42
N THR A 159 -3.40 -3.17 -16.88
CA THR A 159 -2.88 -1.87 -17.33
C THR A 159 -2.60 -1.80 -18.83
N GLN A 160 -2.07 -2.88 -19.41
CA GLN A 160 -1.75 -2.94 -20.84
C GLN A 160 -3.00 -2.86 -21.75
N GLU A 161 -4.14 -3.33 -21.29
CA GLU A 161 -5.41 -3.22 -22.01
C GLU A 161 -6.07 -1.87 -21.79
N VAL A 162 -6.00 -1.33 -20.59
CA VAL A 162 -6.46 0.04 -20.28
C VAL A 162 -5.78 1.06 -21.18
N GLN A 163 -4.47 0.93 -21.40
CA GLN A 163 -3.71 1.84 -22.26
C GLN A 163 -4.12 1.82 -23.75
N LYS A 164 -4.82 0.79 -24.18
CA LYS A 164 -5.34 0.66 -25.57
C LYS A 164 -6.74 1.23 -25.74
N LEU A 165 -7.38 1.68 -24.67
CA LEU A 165 -8.73 2.24 -24.76
C LEU A 165 -8.73 3.55 -25.56
N PRO A 166 -9.72 3.76 -26.44
CA PRO A 166 -9.85 4.98 -27.24
C PRO A 166 -10.48 6.11 -26.42
N VAL A 167 -9.82 6.50 -25.32
CA VAL A 167 -10.27 7.58 -24.42
C VAL A 167 -9.17 8.62 -24.25
N PRO A 168 -9.49 9.85 -23.82
CA PRO A 168 -8.48 10.90 -23.61
C PRO A 168 -7.37 10.49 -22.66
N SER A 169 -6.14 11.01 -22.86
CA SER A 169 -4.96 10.68 -22.05
C SER A 169 -5.18 10.87 -20.55
N LYS A 170 -5.83 11.94 -20.13
CA LYS A 170 -6.19 12.17 -18.72
C LYS A 170 -7.05 11.05 -18.10
N VAL A 171 -7.91 10.43 -18.90
CA VAL A 171 -8.73 9.30 -18.46
C VAL A 171 -7.86 8.06 -18.34
N LEU A 172 -6.92 7.85 -19.27
CA LEU A 172 -5.95 6.74 -19.19
C LEU A 172 -5.04 6.86 -17.96
N GLU A 173 -4.53 8.07 -17.70
CA GLU A 173 -3.71 8.36 -16.51
C GLU A 173 -4.51 8.07 -15.24
N PHE A 174 -5.73 8.58 -15.14
CA PHE A 174 -6.62 8.30 -14.01
C PHE A 174 -6.90 6.80 -13.83
N LEU A 175 -7.22 6.07 -14.89
CA LEU A 175 -7.45 4.63 -14.85
C LEU A 175 -6.19 3.84 -14.49
N SER A 176 -5.01 4.37 -14.79
CA SER A 176 -3.71 3.73 -14.50
C SER A 176 -3.09 4.18 -13.16
N TYR A 177 -3.82 4.93 -12.33
CA TYR A 177 -3.33 5.48 -11.06
C TYR A 177 -2.09 6.37 -11.19
N ARG A 178 -1.94 7.08 -12.33
CA ARG A 178 -0.80 7.94 -12.67
C ARG A 178 -1.15 9.44 -12.63
N VAL A 179 -1.98 9.85 -11.71
CA VAL A 179 -2.42 11.26 -11.56
C VAL A 179 -1.60 11.96 -10.52
#